data_b7a1be2c259b35719f05e3479cf33b03
#
_entry.id   b7a1be2c259b35719f05e3479cf33b03
#
_cell.length_a   1.000
_cell.length_b   1.000
_cell.length_c   1.000
_cell.angle_alpha   90.00
_cell.angle_beta   90.00
_cell.angle_gamma   90.00
#
_symmetry.space_group_name_H-M   'P 1'
#
loop_
_entity.id
_entity.type
_entity.pdbx_description
1 polymer ?
#
loop_
_entity_poly.entity_id
_entity_poly.type
_entity_poly.pdbx_seq_one_letter_code
_entity_poly.pdbx_strand_id
1 'polypeptide(L)'
;GEDISTMFQAFSRDVGEILLDSISSNYVPFWTDTKLSLVVHTYGLSRRNNLGVTVGDVACTNVTTKFLSTDVLSNHTLRQLDCVLLANKQGPTGDVPVVVALRDGKGEDVEMNATTITVGQPRFSIVPTVVPSYGRVVGTFKYQEMSDVISEEFLITEKHIGSITVGGLPCVGVKFDAVEKTIQCAFPRGPAGLVNVEMELLMDGKKTLVGLLPITYSAAVVTSCAPPVGTTIGGDLIKLVGKYFGSDRDHAEVRIGGQLCRHVQRTNETEMHCITGSHMSAEGDYPIEVTITTASDDVAIDVATNKTKMTD
;
A
#
# COMPACT_ATOMS: atom_id res chain seq x y z
N GLY A 1 -67.32 21.64 2.86
CA GLY A 1 -66.96 20.23 2.84
C GLY A 1 -65.45 20.12 2.62
N GLU A 2 -64.69 19.97 3.69
CA GLU A 2 -63.26 19.66 3.55
C GLU A 2 -63.14 18.25 2.94
N ASP A 3 -62.32 18.16 1.93
CA ASP A 3 -62.13 16.96 1.13
C ASP A 3 -61.47 15.87 1.96
N ILE A 4 -62.23 14.86 2.35
CA ILE A 4 -61.77 13.69 3.11
C ILE A 4 -60.64 12.96 2.36
N SER A 5 -60.52 13.16 1.02
CA SER A 5 -59.43 12.54 0.23
C SER A 5 -58.05 13.07 0.60
N THR A 6 -57.94 14.33 1.06
CA THR A 6 -56.68 14.91 1.53
C THR A 6 -56.26 14.40 2.92
N MET A 7 -57.20 14.02 3.76
CA MET A 7 -56.93 13.40 5.05
C MET A 7 -56.38 11.95 4.87
N PHE A 8 -56.92 11.19 3.92
CA PHE A 8 -56.44 9.85 3.63
C PHE A 8 -55.05 9.84 2.99
N GLN A 9 -54.67 10.87 2.22
CA GLN A 9 -53.31 10.98 1.68
C GLN A 9 -52.26 11.32 2.77
N ALA A 10 -52.66 11.98 3.85
CA ALA A 10 -51.79 12.21 4.99
C ALA A 10 -51.50 10.93 5.81
N PHE A 11 -52.45 9.97 5.83
CA PHE A 11 -52.29 8.70 6.54
C PHE A 11 -51.55 7.62 5.72
N SER A 12 -51.39 7.76 4.41
CA SER A 12 -50.66 6.80 3.58
C SER A 12 -49.17 7.08 3.49
N ARG A 13 -48.65 8.04 4.28
CA ARG A 13 -47.22 8.37 4.35
C ARG A 13 -46.47 7.79 5.56
N ASP A 14 -47.12 6.96 6.36
CA ASP A 14 -46.46 6.22 7.44
C ASP A 14 -45.85 4.91 6.95
N VAL A 15 -45.14 4.93 5.83
CA VAL A 15 -44.08 3.96 5.60
C VAL A 15 -42.96 4.33 6.56
N GLY A 16 -42.69 3.46 7.54
CA GLY A 16 -41.79 3.77 8.64
C GLY A 16 -40.44 4.32 8.12
N GLU A 17 -39.95 5.38 8.74
CA GLU A 17 -38.68 5.99 8.41
C GLU A 17 -37.59 5.42 9.30
N ILE A 18 -36.41 5.12 8.73
CA ILE A 18 -35.23 4.70 9.46
C ILE A 18 -34.14 5.76 9.19
N LEU A 19 -33.58 6.32 10.24
CA LEU A 19 -32.46 7.24 10.16
C LEU A 19 -31.28 6.65 10.92
N LEU A 20 -30.14 6.54 10.26
CA LEU A 20 -28.91 6.13 10.91
C LEU A 20 -28.38 7.24 11.78
N ASP A 21 -28.16 6.98 13.07
CA ASP A 21 -27.55 7.88 14.03
C ASP A 21 -26.04 7.73 14.05
N SER A 22 -25.58 6.49 14.21
CA SER A 22 -24.16 6.19 14.29
C SER A 22 -23.84 4.78 13.84
N ILE A 23 -22.58 4.57 13.48
CA ILE A 23 -22.01 3.27 13.14
C ILE A 23 -20.69 3.10 13.90
N SER A 24 -20.42 1.89 14.39
CA SER A 24 -19.25 1.58 15.21
C SER A 24 -17.91 1.74 14.48
N SER A 25 -17.90 1.63 13.16
CA SER A 25 -16.71 1.82 12.35
C SER A 25 -17.08 2.37 10.98
N ASN A 26 -16.32 3.34 10.51
CA ASN A 26 -16.39 3.87 9.13
C ASN A 26 -15.45 3.12 8.17
N TYR A 27 -14.72 2.13 8.66
CA TYR A 27 -13.82 1.27 7.90
C TYR A 27 -14.01 -0.21 8.27
N VAL A 28 -14.02 -1.06 7.27
CA VAL A 28 -14.14 -2.52 7.42
C VAL A 28 -13.10 -3.19 6.54
N PRO A 29 -12.27 -4.07 7.12
CA PRO A 29 -11.36 -4.90 6.34
C PRO A 29 -12.15 -5.96 5.56
N PHE A 30 -11.83 -6.15 4.26
CA PHE A 30 -12.53 -7.12 3.42
C PHE A 30 -12.10 -8.58 3.68
N TRP A 31 -11.03 -8.80 4.44
CA TRP A 31 -10.42 -10.13 4.64
C TRP A 31 -10.82 -10.84 5.92
N THR A 32 -11.48 -10.16 6.85
CA THR A 32 -11.90 -10.76 8.13
C THR A 32 -13.35 -10.44 8.42
N ASP A 33 -13.99 -11.33 9.15
CA ASP A 33 -15.34 -11.11 9.63
C ASP A 33 -15.34 -9.93 10.63
N THR A 34 -16.21 -8.98 10.39
CA THR A 34 -16.26 -7.74 11.17
C THR A 34 -17.61 -7.61 11.88
N LYS A 35 -17.57 -7.38 13.18
CA LYS A 35 -18.75 -7.01 13.94
C LYS A 35 -19.06 -5.54 13.73
N LEU A 36 -20.25 -5.24 13.27
CA LEU A 36 -20.77 -3.89 13.12
C LEU A 36 -21.89 -3.66 14.12
N SER A 37 -21.87 -2.48 14.74
CA SER A 37 -22.96 -1.99 15.57
C SER A 37 -23.45 -0.66 15.01
N LEU A 38 -24.73 -0.60 14.68
CA LEU A 38 -25.39 0.56 14.14
C LEU A 38 -26.45 1.05 15.13
N VAL A 39 -26.54 2.35 15.35
CA VAL A 39 -27.64 2.96 16.08
C VAL A 39 -28.56 3.64 15.08
N VAL A 40 -29.85 3.29 15.13
CA VAL A 40 -30.84 3.79 14.18
C VAL A 40 -32.07 4.31 14.90
N HIS A 41 -32.57 5.45 14.41
CA HIS A 41 -33.89 5.93 14.75
C HIS A 41 -34.93 5.29 13.83
N THR A 42 -35.98 4.77 14.37
CA THR A 42 -37.07 4.18 13.60
C THR A 42 -38.39 4.82 13.99
N TYR A 43 -39.14 5.26 12.97
CA TYR A 43 -40.46 5.88 13.11
C TYR A 43 -41.51 4.97 12.50
N GLY A 44 -42.67 4.82 13.12
CA GLY A 44 -43.78 4.02 12.58
C GLY A 44 -43.53 2.50 12.57
N LEU A 45 -42.36 2.02 12.98
CA LEU A 45 -42.02 0.58 12.94
C LEU A 45 -42.35 -0.12 14.28
N SER A 46 -43.05 -1.23 14.20
CA SER A 46 -43.32 -2.04 15.38
C SER A 46 -42.05 -2.75 15.90
N ARG A 47 -42.04 -3.12 17.16
CA ARG A 47 -40.93 -3.89 17.78
C ARG A 47 -40.73 -5.27 17.15
N ARG A 48 -41.72 -5.77 16.39
CA ARG A 48 -41.66 -7.09 15.74
C ARG A 48 -41.03 -7.04 14.34
N ASN A 49 -40.81 -5.83 13.81
CA ASN A 49 -40.22 -5.69 12.49
C ASN A 49 -38.73 -6.06 12.54
N ASN A 50 -38.34 -7.02 11.72
CA ASN A 50 -36.96 -7.43 11.54
C ASN A 50 -36.25 -6.46 10.61
N LEU A 51 -35.12 -5.93 11.07
CA LEU A 51 -34.25 -5.09 10.26
C LEU A 51 -33.09 -5.93 9.70
N GLY A 52 -32.79 -5.73 8.45
CA GLY A 52 -31.59 -6.25 7.79
C GLY A 52 -30.55 -5.15 7.62
N VAL A 53 -29.29 -5.52 7.56
CA VAL A 53 -28.18 -4.62 7.27
C VAL A 53 -27.42 -5.18 6.08
N THR A 54 -27.12 -4.35 5.08
CA THR A 54 -26.25 -4.68 3.97
C THR A 54 -25.13 -3.67 3.86
N VAL A 55 -23.97 -4.12 3.43
CA VAL A 55 -22.79 -3.28 3.17
C VAL A 55 -22.37 -3.52 1.71
N GLY A 56 -22.60 -2.54 0.86
CA GLY A 56 -22.60 -2.77 -0.56
C GLY A 56 -23.64 -3.85 -0.91
N ASP A 57 -23.19 -4.89 -1.60
CA ASP A 57 -24.04 -6.03 -1.98
C ASP A 57 -24.00 -7.20 -0.96
N VAL A 58 -23.33 -7.02 0.17
CA VAL A 58 -23.13 -8.09 1.17
C VAL A 58 -24.06 -7.91 2.34
N ALA A 59 -24.93 -8.89 2.54
CA ALA A 59 -25.81 -8.90 3.72
C ALA A 59 -25.03 -9.26 4.99
N CYS A 60 -25.22 -8.47 6.05
CA CYS A 60 -24.79 -8.84 7.39
C CYS A 60 -25.53 -10.09 7.88
N THR A 61 -24.80 -10.92 8.61
CA THR A 61 -25.34 -12.12 9.26
C THR A 61 -25.55 -11.88 10.75
N ASN A 62 -26.33 -12.73 11.39
CA ASN A 62 -26.60 -12.69 12.84
C ASN A 62 -27.06 -11.30 13.33
N VAL A 63 -27.94 -10.64 12.56
CA VAL A 63 -28.46 -9.34 12.95
C VAL A 63 -29.30 -9.48 14.21
N THR A 64 -28.89 -8.80 15.27
CA THR A 64 -29.61 -8.73 16.54
C THR A 64 -30.03 -7.29 16.82
N THR A 65 -31.21 -7.12 17.39
CA THR A 65 -31.78 -5.79 17.69
C THR A 65 -31.91 -5.59 19.16
N LYS A 66 -31.32 -4.52 19.70
CA LYS A 66 -31.50 -4.07 21.07
C LYS A 66 -32.23 -2.74 21.10
N PHE A 67 -33.28 -2.63 21.87
CA PHE A 67 -34.02 -1.39 22.05
C PHE A 67 -33.34 -0.52 23.09
N LEU A 68 -32.95 0.69 22.72
CA LEU A 68 -32.29 1.64 23.61
C LEU A 68 -33.28 2.61 24.26
N SER A 69 -34.23 3.14 23.50
CA SER A 69 -35.31 3.99 23.98
C SER A 69 -36.54 3.85 23.10
N THR A 70 -37.71 4.20 23.66
CA THR A 70 -38.99 4.21 22.92
C THR A 70 -39.79 5.43 23.40
N ASP A 71 -40.18 6.27 22.46
CA ASP A 71 -41.18 7.30 22.69
C ASP A 71 -42.52 6.84 22.10
N VAL A 72 -43.45 6.53 22.94
CA VAL A 72 -44.74 5.99 22.55
C VAL A 72 -45.61 7.04 21.86
N LEU A 73 -45.44 8.32 22.23
CA LEU A 73 -46.26 9.40 21.68
C LEU A 73 -45.91 9.74 20.26
N SER A 74 -44.61 9.71 19.95
CA SER A 74 -44.11 9.99 18.58
C SER A 74 -43.93 8.72 17.74
N ASN A 75 -44.26 7.54 18.28
CA ASN A 75 -44.01 6.23 17.67
C ASN A 75 -42.53 6.10 17.17
N HIS A 76 -41.62 6.69 17.95
CA HIS A 76 -40.17 6.71 17.67
C HIS A 76 -39.46 5.70 18.58
N THR A 77 -38.55 4.97 18.00
CA THR A 77 -37.74 3.98 18.74
C THR A 77 -36.28 4.10 18.31
N LEU A 78 -35.39 4.22 19.30
CA LEU A 78 -33.95 4.12 19.08
C LEU A 78 -33.53 2.67 19.26
N ARG A 79 -32.87 2.11 18.25
CA ARG A 79 -32.45 0.71 18.22
C ARG A 79 -30.97 0.62 17.93
N GLN A 80 -30.32 -0.33 18.60
CA GLN A 80 -28.98 -0.78 18.23
C GLN A 80 -29.12 -2.08 17.47
N LEU A 81 -28.48 -2.13 16.30
CA LEU A 81 -28.38 -3.32 15.45
C LEU A 81 -26.94 -3.81 15.49
N ASP A 82 -26.75 -5.01 16.00
CA ASP A 82 -25.45 -5.67 16.00
C ASP A 82 -25.50 -6.78 14.96
N CYS A 83 -24.50 -6.82 14.08
CA CYS A 83 -24.41 -7.83 13.03
C CYS A 83 -22.95 -8.20 12.73
N VAL A 84 -22.76 -9.29 11.98
CA VAL A 84 -21.47 -9.73 11.50
C VAL A 84 -21.44 -9.59 9.97
N LEU A 85 -20.56 -8.74 9.47
CA LEU A 85 -20.23 -8.69 8.07
C LEU A 85 -19.15 -9.74 7.79
N LEU A 86 -19.50 -10.75 7.02
CA LEU A 86 -18.55 -11.80 6.67
C LEU A 86 -17.50 -11.29 5.70
N ALA A 87 -16.28 -11.77 5.87
CA ALA A 87 -15.18 -11.48 4.96
C ALA A 87 -15.56 -11.81 3.50
N ASN A 88 -15.61 -10.80 2.66
CA ASN A 88 -15.96 -10.97 1.25
C ASN A 88 -14.79 -10.61 0.34
N LYS A 89 -14.06 -11.62 -0.09
CA LYS A 89 -12.85 -11.48 -0.92
C LYS A 89 -13.12 -11.05 -2.37
N GLN A 90 -14.39 -11.06 -2.79
CA GLN A 90 -14.82 -10.69 -4.14
C GLN A 90 -15.76 -9.48 -4.13
N GLY A 91 -16.05 -8.93 -2.94
CA GLY A 91 -16.92 -7.77 -2.80
C GLY A 91 -16.26 -6.46 -3.24
N PRO A 92 -17.06 -5.41 -3.39
CA PRO A 92 -16.55 -4.11 -3.74
C PRO A 92 -15.58 -3.59 -2.68
N THR A 93 -14.48 -2.96 -3.11
CA THR A 93 -13.54 -2.23 -2.26
C THR A 93 -13.71 -0.73 -2.50
N GLY A 94 -13.42 0.07 -1.49
CA GLY A 94 -13.63 1.52 -1.51
C GLY A 94 -14.85 1.92 -0.68
N ASP A 95 -15.40 3.09 -0.95
CA ASP A 95 -16.57 3.59 -0.25
C ASP A 95 -17.82 2.88 -0.74
N VAL A 96 -18.44 2.13 0.15
CA VAL A 96 -19.65 1.33 -0.12
C VAL A 96 -20.81 1.79 0.76
N PRO A 97 -22.05 1.75 0.24
CA PRO A 97 -23.20 2.11 1.04
C PRO A 97 -23.49 1.06 2.12
N VAL A 98 -23.87 1.55 3.29
CA VAL A 98 -24.49 0.74 4.35
C VAL A 98 -25.99 1.01 4.33
N VAL A 99 -26.76 0.00 4.05
CA VAL A 99 -28.20 0.09 3.93
C VAL A 99 -28.86 -0.70 5.05
N VAL A 100 -29.75 -0.03 5.79
CA VAL A 100 -30.63 -0.70 6.75
C VAL A 100 -32.01 -0.81 6.13
N ALA A 101 -32.48 -2.03 5.98
CA ALA A 101 -33.75 -2.30 5.32
C ALA A 101 -34.71 -3.05 6.23
N LEU A 102 -36.01 -2.83 6.05
CA LEU A 102 -37.06 -3.60 6.71
C LEU A 102 -37.23 -4.92 5.96
N ARG A 103 -36.95 -6.03 6.60
CA ARG A 103 -37.27 -7.36 6.09
C ARG A 103 -38.71 -7.74 6.51
N ASP A 104 -39.65 -7.45 5.64
CA ASP A 104 -40.96 -8.03 5.79
C ASP A 104 -40.97 -9.40 5.11
N GLY A 105 -41.40 -10.43 5.55
CA GLY A 105 -41.37 -11.77 4.95
C GLY A 105 -42.12 -11.89 3.60
N LYS A 106 -42.43 -10.78 2.94
CA LYS A 106 -43.19 -10.69 1.67
C LYS A 106 -42.37 -10.20 0.48
N GLY A 107 -41.08 -9.83 0.71
CA GLY A 107 -40.15 -9.55 -0.37
C GLY A 107 -40.14 -8.11 -0.89
N GLU A 108 -40.84 -7.19 -0.26
CA GLU A 108 -40.66 -5.76 -0.47
C GLU A 108 -39.71 -5.20 0.60
N ASP A 109 -38.44 -5.11 0.24
CA ASP A 109 -37.45 -4.43 1.08
C ASP A 109 -37.66 -2.92 0.94
N VAL A 110 -38.08 -2.27 2.01
CA VAL A 110 -38.11 -0.81 2.09
C VAL A 110 -36.71 -0.36 2.47
N GLU A 111 -35.94 0.02 1.47
CA GLU A 111 -34.61 0.55 1.66
C GLU A 111 -34.68 1.93 2.31
N MET A 112 -33.89 2.13 3.34
CA MET A 112 -33.90 3.41 4.03
C MET A 112 -32.49 3.77 4.48
N ASN A 113 -32.08 4.93 4.04
CA ASN A 113 -30.85 5.66 4.36
C ASN A 113 -29.55 4.89 4.32
N ALA A 114 -28.73 5.28 3.35
CA ALA A 114 -27.37 4.82 3.20
C ALA A 114 -26.39 5.83 3.84
N THR A 115 -25.56 5.36 4.75
CA THR A 115 -24.27 5.97 5.00
C THR A 115 -23.23 5.20 4.22
N THR A 116 -22.05 5.74 4.06
CA THR A 116 -20.95 5.04 3.42
C THR A 116 -19.91 4.62 4.45
N ILE A 117 -19.37 3.42 4.29
CA ILE A 117 -18.17 2.98 4.99
C ILE A 117 -17.13 2.57 3.96
N THR A 118 -15.87 2.69 4.32
CA THR A 118 -14.79 2.25 3.46
C THR A 118 -14.50 0.76 3.71
N VAL A 119 -14.66 -0.05 2.69
CA VAL A 119 -14.21 -1.45 2.68
C VAL A 119 -12.88 -1.51 1.96
N GLY A 120 -11.84 -1.98 2.62
CA GLY A 120 -10.54 -1.84 2.03
C GLY A 120 -9.48 -2.85 2.41
N GLN A 121 -8.42 -2.79 1.63
CA GLN A 121 -7.18 -3.49 1.90
C GLN A 121 -6.34 -2.71 2.92
N PRO A 122 -5.50 -3.38 3.71
CA PRO A 122 -4.58 -2.70 4.58
C PRO A 122 -3.65 -1.83 3.75
N ARG A 123 -3.43 -0.60 4.20
CA ARG A 123 -2.48 0.31 3.57
C ARG A 123 -1.15 0.24 4.28
N PHE A 124 -0.08 0.23 3.49
CA PHE A 124 1.28 0.27 4.00
C PHE A 124 2.01 1.45 3.38
N SER A 125 2.82 2.12 4.17
CA SER A 125 3.88 2.98 3.66
C SER A 125 5.17 2.17 3.55
N ILE A 126 6.01 2.52 2.58
CA ILE A 126 7.28 1.84 2.30
C ILE A 126 8.42 2.85 2.43
N VAL A 127 9.47 2.49 3.14
CA VAL A 127 10.69 3.30 3.28
C VAL A 127 11.91 2.38 3.17
N PRO A 128 12.91 2.72 2.36
CA PRO A 128 12.95 3.82 1.40
C PRO A 128 12.14 3.54 0.13
N THR A 129 11.71 4.58 -0.58
CA THR A 129 11.00 4.49 -1.87
C THR A 129 11.93 4.45 -3.06
N VAL A 130 13.20 4.84 -2.87
CA VAL A 130 14.26 4.75 -3.88
C VAL A 130 15.40 3.93 -3.29
N VAL A 131 15.77 2.89 -3.99
CA VAL A 131 16.78 1.91 -3.56
C VAL A 131 17.78 1.65 -4.69
N PRO A 132 19.01 1.27 -4.37
CA PRO A 132 19.97 0.90 -5.40
C PRO A 132 19.54 -0.40 -6.10
N SER A 133 19.79 -0.51 -7.37
CA SER A 133 19.45 -1.68 -8.19
C SER A 133 20.21 -2.95 -7.78
N TYR A 134 21.36 -2.83 -7.14
CA TYR A 134 22.04 -3.98 -6.55
C TYR A 134 21.30 -4.59 -5.33
N GLY A 135 20.24 -3.92 -4.81
CA GLY A 135 19.42 -4.43 -3.70
C GLY A 135 20.11 -4.37 -2.35
N ARG A 136 19.80 -5.34 -1.47
CA ARG A 136 20.35 -5.49 -0.11
C ARG A 136 19.99 -4.38 0.89
N VAL A 137 19.15 -3.44 0.49
CA VAL A 137 18.63 -2.41 1.39
C VAL A 137 17.47 -3.01 2.17
N VAL A 138 17.44 -2.75 3.46
CA VAL A 138 16.31 -3.15 4.29
C VAL A 138 15.16 -2.20 4.03
N GLY A 139 14.09 -2.72 3.45
CA GLY A 139 12.82 -2.03 3.32
C GLY A 139 11.99 -2.18 4.58
N THR A 140 11.35 -1.11 4.99
CA THR A 140 10.42 -1.08 6.12
C THR A 140 9.03 -0.73 5.61
N PHE A 141 8.09 -1.60 5.89
CA PHE A 141 6.67 -1.43 5.60
C PHE A 141 5.97 -1.09 6.90
N LYS A 142 5.37 0.08 6.97
CA LYS A 142 4.59 0.49 8.13
C LYS A 142 3.12 0.39 7.82
N TYR A 143 2.40 -0.38 8.62
CA TYR A 143 0.96 -0.48 8.54
C TYR A 143 0.32 0.86 8.91
N GLN A 144 -0.56 1.35 8.04
CA GLN A 144 -1.34 2.55 8.30
C GLN A 144 -2.69 2.13 8.89
N GLU A 145 -2.90 2.47 10.14
CA GLU A 145 -4.22 2.36 10.75
C GLU A 145 -5.15 3.35 10.05
N MET A 146 -6.28 2.86 9.54
CA MET A 146 -7.20 3.68 8.77
C MET A 146 -8.26 4.37 9.62
N SER A 147 -8.34 4.07 10.92
CA SER A 147 -9.17 4.81 11.87
C SER A 147 -8.63 4.64 13.28
N ASP A 148 -8.88 5.64 14.14
CA ASP A 148 -8.55 5.62 15.58
C ASP A 148 -9.36 4.57 16.37
N VAL A 149 -10.24 3.82 15.71
CA VAL A 149 -11.23 2.90 16.30
C VAL A 149 -11.02 1.46 15.84
N ILE A 150 -9.85 1.10 15.31
CA ILE A 150 -9.59 -0.31 14.99
C ILE A 150 -9.38 -1.06 16.32
N SER A 151 -10.29 -1.95 16.65
CA SER A 151 -10.12 -2.88 17.77
C SER A 151 -8.86 -3.74 17.54
N GLU A 152 -8.23 -4.18 18.64
CA GLU A 152 -7.03 -5.04 18.59
C GLU A 152 -7.22 -6.31 17.74
N GLU A 153 -8.47 -6.71 17.49
CA GLU A 153 -8.84 -7.88 16.66
C GLU A 153 -8.45 -7.73 15.17
N PHE A 154 -8.19 -6.50 14.69
CA PHE A 154 -7.87 -6.24 13.28
C PHE A 154 -6.38 -6.02 12.99
N LEU A 155 -5.55 -6.14 14.01
CA LEU A 155 -4.11 -5.94 13.85
C LEU A 155 -3.49 -7.06 13.00
N ILE A 156 -2.74 -6.67 11.99
CA ILE A 156 -1.86 -7.60 11.28
C ILE A 156 -0.77 -8.05 12.25
N THR A 157 -0.59 -9.36 12.35
CA THR A 157 0.46 -9.98 13.16
C THR A 157 1.39 -10.80 12.27
N GLU A 158 2.52 -11.25 12.79
CA GLU A 158 3.50 -12.04 12.04
C GLU A 158 2.89 -13.24 11.28
N LYS A 159 1.94 -13.94 11.91
CA LYS A 159 1.26 -15.10 11.30
C LYS A 159 0.42 -14.75 10.07
N HIS A 160 0.07 -13.48 9.91
CA HIS A 160 -0.70 -13.00 8.77
C HIS A 160 0.17 -12.62 7.57
N ILE A 161 1.50 -12.61 7.72
CA ILE A 161 2.41 -12.25 6.66
C ILE A 161 2.86 -13.55 5.96
N GLY A 162 2.50 -13.68 4.70
CA GLY A 162 2.95 -14.79 3.86
C GLY A 162 4.28 -14.47 3.21
N SER A 163 4.24 -13.86 2.05
CA SER A 163 5.44 -13.49 1.30
C SER A 163 5.39 -12.03 0.86
N ILE A 164 6.57 -11.43 0.70
CA ILE A 164 6.70 -10.10 0.10
C ILE A 164 7.57 -10.25 -1.13
N THR A 165 7.11 -9.72 -2.25
CA THR A 165 7.86 -9.70 -3.50
C THR A 165 8.06 -8.26 -4.00
N VAL A 166 9.20 -8.02 -4.63
CA VAL A 166 9.56 -6.76 -5.23
C VAL A 166 9.98 -7.05 -6.67
N GLY A 167 9.18 -6.55 -7.62
CA GLY A 167 9.38 -6.88 -9.04
C GLY A 167 9.28 -8.37 -9.34
N GLY A 168 8.44 -9.11 -8.59
CA GLY A 168 8.27 -10.55 -8.71
C GLY A 168 9.34 -11.39 -8.00
N LEU A 169 10.39 -10.77 -7.43
CA LEU A 169 11.45 -11.46 -6.70
C LEU A 169 11.19 -11.42 -5.18
N PRO A 170 11.45 -12.48 -4.43
CA PRO A 170 11.15 -12.53 -3.00
C PRO A 170 12.04 -11.61 -2.19
N CYS A 171 11.46 -10.90 -1.25
CA CYS A 171 12.16 -10.23 -0.17
C CYS A 171 12.77 -11.26 0.79
N VAL A 172 13.97 -11.02 1.28
CA VAL A 172 14.69 -11.96 2.14
C VAL A 172 14.69 -11.50 3.59
N GLY A 173 14.53 -12.44 4.51
CA GLY A 173 14.62 -12.18 5.94
C GLY A 173 13.47 -11.31 6.45
N VAL A 174 12.25 -11.64 6.07
CA VAL A 174 11.04 -10.94 6.55
C VAL A 174 10.96 -11.02 8.07
N LYS A 175 10.83 -9.88 8.73
CA LYS A 175 10.69 -9.73 10.18
C LYS A 175 9.52 -8.80 10.48
N PHE A 176 8.74 -9.16 11.48
CA PHE A 176 7.65 -8.35 11.99
C PHE A 176 8.03 -7.78 13.35
N ASP A 177 7.86 -6.47 13.51
CA ASP A 177 7.96 -5.78 14.80
C ASP A 177 6.54 -5.44 15.28
N ALA A 178 6.12 -6.11 16.34
CA ALA A 178 4.78 -5.94 16.89
C ALA A 178 4.59 -4.60 17.64
N VAL A 179 5.69 -4.03 18.16
CA VAL A 179 5.64 -2.75 18.91
C VAL A 179 5.53 -1.58 17.94
N GLU A 180 6.41 -1.56 16.94
CA GLU A 180 6.44 -0.50 15.93
C GLU A 180 5.41 -0.73 14.81
N LYS A 181 4.73 -1.89 14.78
CA LYS A 181 3.79 -2.31 13.73
C LYS A 181 4.42 -2.20 12.33
N THR A 182 5.68 -2.67 12.23
CA THR A 182 6.44 -2.63 10.99
C THR A 182 6.84 -4.02 10.53
N ILE A 183 6.95 -4.16 9.23
CA ILE A 183 7.52 -5.35 8.58
C ILE A 183 8.81 -4.90 7.92
N GLN A 184 9.87 -5.67 8.09
CA GLN A 184 11.16 -5.40 7.49
C GLN A 184 11.62 -6.59 6.66
N CYS A 185 12.23 -6.32 5.51
CA CYS A 185 12.93 -7.34 4.73
C CYS A 185 14.01 -6.71 3.84
N ALA A 186 15.00 -7.51 3.45
CA ALA A 186 16.00 -7.06 2.49
C ALA A 186 15.43 -7.15 1.08
N PHE A 187 15.40 -6.02 0.38
CA PHE A 187 14.96 -5.96 -1.01
C PHE A 187 15.92 -6.73 -1.92
N PRO A 188 15.39 -7.54 -2.85
CA PRO A 188 16.21 -8.18 -3.87
C PRO A 188 16.84 -7.15 -4.79
N ARG A 189 17.79 -7.55 -5.60
CA ARG A 189 18.24 -6.73 -6.72
C ARG A 189 17.13 -6.60 -7.78
N GLY A 190 17.18 -5.53 -8.56
CA GLY A 190 16.22 -5.32 -9.64
C GLY A 190 16.75 -4.38 -10.72
N PRO A 191 16.15 -4.39 -11.91
CA PRO A 191 16.47 -3.43 -12.96
C PRO A 191 16.14 -2.01 -12.51
N ALA A 192 16.92 -1.04 -12.96
CA ALA A 192 16.62 0.37 -12.69
C ALA A 192 15.24 0.75 -13.25
N GLY A 193 14.48 1.49 -12.46
CA GLY A 193 13.12 1.91 -12.81
C GLY A 193 12.10 1.62 -11.71
N LEU A 194 10.84 1.83 -12.05
CA LEU A 194 9.71 1.62 -11.15
C LEU A 194 9.37 0.13 -11.08
N VAL A 195 9.26 -0.43 -9.88
CA VAL A 195 8.89 -1.84 -9.65
C VAL A 195 7.76 -1.95 -8.66
N ASN A 196 6.85 -2.86 -8.94
CA ASN A 196 5.75 -3.16 -8.05
C ASN A 196 6.23 -3.94 -6.83
N VAL A 197 5.67 -3.60 -5.68
CA VAL A 197 5.83 -4.36 -4.45
C VAL A 197 4.49 -5.01 -4.13
N GLU A 198 4.54 -6.29 -3.81
CA GLU A 198 3.36 -7.09 -3.50
C GLU A 198 3.57 -7.83 -2.19
N MET A 199 2.54 -7.87 -1.36
CA MET A 199 2.54 -8.60 -0.10
C MET A 199 1.43 -9.64 -0.11
N GLU A 200 1.77 -10.87 0.20
CA GLU A 200 0.80 -11.93 0.42
C GLU A 200 0.42 -11.96 1.89
N LEU A 201 -0.86 -11.78 2.17
CA LEU A 201 -1.41 -11.92 3.50
C LEU A 201 -2.10 -13.28 3.64
N LEU A 202 -1.89 -13.94 4.78
CA LEU A 202 -2.50 -15.20 5.17
C LEU A 202 -3.62 -14.91 6.17
N MET A 203 -4.86 -14.94 5.72
CA MET A 203 -6.03 -14.69 6.54
C MET A 203 -6.93 -15.93 6.52
N ASP A 204 -7.22 -16.51 7.69
CA ASP A 204 -8.05 -17.72 7.85
C ASP A 204 -7.64 -18.87 6.90
N GLY A 205 -6.33 -19.07 6.74
CA GLY A 205 -5.77 -20.11 5.87
C GLY A 205 -5.89 -19.79 4.36
N LYS A 206 -6.35 -18.60 4.00
CA LYS A 206 -6.42 -18.15 2.60
C LYS A 206 -5.36 -17.10 2.33
N LYS A 207 -4.78 -17.16 1.14
CA LYS A 207 -3.80 -16.20 0.64
C LYS A 207 -4.49 -15.05 -0.07
N THR A 208 -4.17 -13.84 0.32
CA THR A 208 -4.68 -12.63 -0.32
C THR A 208 -3.50 -11.76 -0.72
N LEU A 209 -3.41 -11.41 -1.99
CA LEU A 209 -2.38 -10.53 -2.50
C LEU A 209 -2.80 -9.08 -2.30
N VAL A 210 -1.94 -8.31 -1.67
CA VAL A 210 -2.12 -6.87 -1.45
C VAL A 210 -1.06 -6.15 -2.27
N GLY A 211 -1.50 -5.35 -3.24
CA GLY A 211 -0.63 -4.45 -3.98
C GLY A 211 -0.19 -3.31 -3.06
N LEU A 212 1.12 -3.07 -3.01
CA LEU A 212 1.70 -1.97 -2.25
C LEU A 212 2.15 -0.85 -3.20
N LEU A 213 2.54 0.29 -2.61
CA LEU A 213 3.12 1.38 -3.39
C LEU A 213 4.43 0.90 -4.05
N PRO A 214 4.64 1.24 -5.35
CA PRO A 214 5.85 0.86 -6.03
C PRO A 214 7.07 1.58 -5.45
N ILE A 215 8.24 0.95 -5.60
CA ILE A 215 9.53 1.56 -5.31
C ILE A 215 10.31 1.80 -6.61
N THR A 216 11.30 2.67 -6.56
CA THR A 216 12.17 2.93 -7.68
C THR A 216 13.55 2.34 -7.42
N TYR A 217 13.99 1.43 -8.28
CA TYR A 217 15.38 1.03 -8.32
C TYR A 217 16.20 2.06 -9.08
N SER A 218 17.27 2.53 -8.47
CA SER A 218 18.17 3.51 -9.06
C SER A 218 19.50 2.84 -9.45
N ALA A 219 19.94 3.09 -10.68
CA ALA A 219 21.29 2.82 -11.10
C ALA A 219 22.33 3.58 -10.25
N ALA A 220 23.58 3.15 -10.32
CA ALA A 220 24.68 3.97 -9.83
C ALA A 220 24.66 5.34 -10.52
N VAL A 221 24.87 6.41 -9.78
CA VAL A 221 24.83 7.78 -10.30
C VAL A 221 26.14 8.47 -10.01
N VAL A 222 26.83 8.95 -11.05
CA VAL A 222 28.00 9.81 -10.94
C VAL A 222 27.53 11.27 -10.94
N THR A 223 27.82 11.99 -9.87
CA THR A 223 27.44 13.41 -9.74
C THR A 223 28.59 14.35 -10.06
N SER A 224 29.83 13.93 -9.80
CA SER A 224 31.03 14.72 -10.14
C SER A 224 32.26 13.83 -10.37
N CYS A 225 33.21 14.37 -11.11
CA CYS A 225 34.52 13.81 -11.37
C CYS A 225 35.60 14.85 -11.03
N ALA A 226 36.68 14.45 -10.39
CA ALA A 226 37.81 15.32 -10.08
C ALA A 226 39.14 14.60 -10.34
N PRO A 227 40.06 15.16 -11.14
CA PRO A 227 39.89 16.37 -11.92
C PRO A 227 38.83 16.21 -13.04
N PRO A 228 38.16 17.30 -13.46
CA PRO A 228 37.17 17.24 -14.54
C PRO A 228 37.81 17.17 -15.94
N VAL A 229 39.12 17.29 -16.04
CA VAL A 229 39.90 17.22 -17.26
C VAL A 229 41.03 16.21 -17.05
N GLY A 230 41.23 15.34 -18.05
CA GLY A 230 42.30 14.36 -18.07
C GLY A 230 43.05 14.39 -19.40
N THR A 231 44.13 13.64 -19.53
CA THR A 231 44.92 13.51 -20.73
C THR A 231 44.42 12.36 -21.62
N THR A 232 44.52 12.51 -22.95
CA THR A 232 44.13 11.46 -23.90
C THR A 232 45.08 10.26 -23.85
N ILE A 233 46.29 10.44 -23.32
CA ILE A 233 47.25 9.34 -23.10
C ILE A 233 46.74 8.42 -21.96
N GLY A 234 45.95 8.95 -21.05
CA GLY A 234 45.47 8.23 -19.86
C GLY A 234 46.51 8.22 -18.74
N GLY A 235 46.24 7.45 -17.70
CA GLY A 235 47.10 7.37 -16.52
C GLY A 235 46.75 8.36 -15.42
N ASP A 236 45.74 9.20 -15.62
CA ASP A 236 45.28 10.15 -14.62
C ASP A 236 44.49 9.45 -13.55
N LEU A 237 44.78 9.75 -12.26
CA LEU A 237 43.98 9.33 -11.15
C LEU A 237 42.76 10.24 -11.02
N ILE A 238 41.58 9.69 -11.17
CA ILE A 238 40.33 10.42 -11.01
C ILE A 238 39.56 9.93 -9.79
N LYS A 239 38.88 10.87 -9.16
CA LYS A 239 37.92 10.64 -8.10
C LYS A 239 36.51 10.83 -8.64
N LEU A 240 35.66 9.85 -8.47
CA LEU A 240 34.25 9.91 -8.79
C LEU A 240 33.44 10.03 -7.50
N VAL A 241 32.52 10.98 -7.50
CA VAL A 241 31.55 11.15 -6.41
C VAL A 241 30.15 10.92 -6.98
N GLY A 242 29.33 10.23 -6.20
CA GLY A 242 28.00 9.87 -6.68
C GLY A 242 27.13 9.19 -5.64
N LYS A 243 26.30 8.30 -6.09
CA LYS A 243 25.41 7.49 -5.24
C LYS A 243 25.34 6.08 -5.77
N TYR A 244 25.08 5.14 -4.84
CA TYR A 244 24.81 3.74 -5.18
C TYR A 244 25.98 3.03 -5.86
N PHE A 245 27.19 3.31 -5.44
CA PHE A 245 28.39 2.66 -5.95
C PHE A 245 28.60 1.24 -5.41
N GLY A 246 27.66 0.72 -4.65
CA GLY A 246 27.72 -0.61 -4.07
C GLY A 246 28.57 -0.70 -2.80
N SER A 247 28.79 -1.92 -2.34
CA SER A 247 29.58 -2.25 -1.16
C SER A 247 30.92 -2.91 -1.54
N ASP A 248 31.79 -3.15 -0.56
CA ASP A 248 33.09 -3.82 -0.78
C ASP A 248 32.97 -5.23 -1.36
N ARG A 249 31.79 -5.83 -1.29
CA ARG A 249 31.49 -7.14 -1.84
C ARG A 249 31.08 -7.11 -3.32
N ASP A 250 30.82 -5.92 -3.85
CA ASP A 250 30.34 -5.74 -5.22
C ASP A 250 31.53 -5.35 -6.13
N HIS A 251 31.55 -5.88 -7.33
CA HIS A 251 32.51 -5.47 -8.34
C HIS A 251 32.04 -4.19 -9.01
N ALA A 252 32.93 -3.20 -9.14
CA ALA A 252 32.68 -1.96 -9.85
C ALA A 252 33.57 -1.88 -11.08
N GLU A 253 32.98 -1.65 -12.24
CA GLU A 253 33.65 -1.33 -13.48
C GLU A 253 33.37 0.13 -13.86
N VAL A 254 34.41 0.86 -14.22
CA VAL A 254 34.30 2.25 -14.67
C VAL A 254 34.83 2.35 -16.06
N ARG A 255 34.05 2.98 -16.95
CA ARG A 255 34.45 3.30 -18.33
C ARG A 255 34.34 4.81 -18.58
N ILE A 256 35.31 5.37 -19.31
CA ILE A 256 35.28 6.74 -19.75
C ILE A 256 35.36 6.71 -21.27
N GLY A 257 34.35 7.22 -21.96
CA GLY A 257 34.27 7.14 -23.42
C GLY A 257 34.42 5.71 -23.94
N GLY A 258 33.90 4.72 -23.21
CA GLY A 258 34.02 3.32 -23.55
C GLY A 258 35.36 2.65 -23.13
N GLN A 259 36.39 3.42 -22.75
CA GLN A 259 37.67 2.88 -22.28
C GLN A 259 37.62 2.51 -20.80
N LEU A 260 38.13 1.33 -20.47
CA LEU A 260 38.14 0.82 -19.12
C LEU A 260 39.13 1.57 -18.23
N CYS A 261 38.64 2.07 -17.09
CA CYS A 261 39.49 2.53 -16.00
C CYS A 261 40.22 1.36 -15.34
N ARG A 262 41.48 1.58 -14.93
CA ARG A 262 42.29 0.63 -14.20
C ARG A 262 42.25 0.94 -12.72
N HIS A 263 42.51 -0.08 -11.87
CA HIS A 263 42.61 0.07 -10.42
C HIS A 263 41.42 0.80 -9.81
N VAL A 264 40.20 0.36 -10.16
CA VAL A 264 38.99 0.88 -9.55
C VAL A 264 38.99 0.53 -8.06
N GLN A 265 39.04 1.56 -7.21
CA GLN A 265 38.99 1.42 -5.75
C GLN A 265 37.80 2.22 -5.23
N ARG A 266 36.95 1.55 -4.49
CA ARG A 266 35.82 2.19 -3.81
C ARG A 266 36.26 2.60 -2.40
N THR A 267 35.99 3.86 -2.04
CA THR A 267 36.20 4.38 -0.68
C THR A 267 34.95 4.14 0.17
N ASN A 268 33.79 4.32 -0.42
CA ASN A 268 32.47 4.10 0.21
C ASN A 268 31.39 4.04 -0.89
N GLU A 269 30.12 3.95 -0.50
CA GLU A 269 28.97 3.87 -1.44
C GLU A 269 28.79 5.12 -2.31
N THR A 270 29.48 6.21 -2.01
CA THR A 270 29.36 7.50 -2.72
C THR A 270 30.65 7.98 -3.35
N GLU A 271 31.75 7.28 -3.15
CA GLU A 271 33.07 7.70 -3.61
C GLU A 271 33.91 6.54 -4.11
N MET A 272 34.53 6.71 -5.28
CA MET A 272 35.50 5.77 -5.83
C MET A 272 36.61 6.49 -6.61
N HIS A 273 37.70 5.80 -6.80
CA HIS A 273 38.86 6.27 -7.56
C HIS A 273 39.20 5.26 -8.65
N CYS A 274 39.71 5.75 -9.78
CA CYS A 274 40.30 4.87 -10.80
C CYS A 274 41.37 5.60 -11.62
N ILE A 275 42.17 4.85 -12.37
CA ILE A 275 43.16 5.38 -13.28
C ILE A 275 42.58 5.31 -14.67
N THR A 276 42.58 6.45 -15.41
CA THR A 276 42.03 6.55 -16.76
C THR A 276 42.77 5.66 -17.76
N GLY A 277 42.03 5.06 -18.66
CA GLY A 277 42.61 4.38 -19.84
C GLY A 277 43.04 5.38 -20.89
N SER A 278 43.85 4.92 -21.85
CA SER A 278 44.26 5.74 -23.01
C SER A 278 43.11 5.91 -23.99
N HIS A 279 42.83 7.13 -24.37
CA HIS A 279 41.94 7.52 -25.47
C HIS A 279 42.77 7.92 -26.69
N MET A 280 42.81 7.05 -27.71
CA MET A 280 43.53 7.35 -28.96
C MET A 280 42.73 8.28 -29.88
N SER A 281 41.57 8.72 -29.48
CA SER A 281 40.70 9.62 -30.23
C SER A 281 40.86 11.07 -29.76
N ALA A 282 40.43 11.99 -30.59
CA ALA A 282 40.59 13.43 -30.41
C ALA A 282 40.10 13.94 -29.03
N GLU A 283 40.55 15.14 -28.66
CA GLU A 283 40.03 15.88 -27.49
C GLU A 283 38.49 15.98 -27.51
N GLY A 284 37.87 15.90 -26.39
CA GLY A 284 36.41 16.01 -26.26
C GLY A 284 35.84 15.69 -24.88
N ASP A 285 34.53 15.78 -24.78
CA ASP A 285 33.79 15.38 -23.63
C ASP A 285 33.41 13.90 -23.72
N TYR A 286 33.81 13.12 -22.75
CA TYR A 286 33.58 11.68 -22.71
C TYR A 286 32.62 11.30 -21.60
N PRO A 287 31.64 10.42 -21.87
CA PRO A 287 30.74 9.92 -20.85
C PRO A 287 31.51 9.03 -19.86
N ILE A 288 31.15 9.15 -18.57
CA ILE A 288 31.61 8.24 -17.51
C ILE A 288 30.51 7.24 -17.24
N GLU A 289 30.83 5.96 -17.36
CA GLU A 289 29.91 4.86 -17.11
C GLU A 289 30.41 4.05 -15.91
N VAL A 290 29.54 3.81 -14.95
CA VAL A 290 29.83 2.98 -13.78
C VAL A 290 28.87 1.81 -13.76
N THR A 291 29.41 0.60 -13.82
CA THR A 291 28.66 -0.64 -13.75
C THR A 291 28.95 -1.33 -12.42
N ILE A 292 27.93 -1.67 -11.68
CA ILE A 292 28.03 -2.41 -10.41
C ILE A 292 27.52 -3.82 -10.63
N THR A 293 28.36 -4.82 -10.34
CA THR A 293 28.00 -6.23 -10.42
C THR A 293 28.10 -6.85 -9.01
N THR A 294 27.05 -7.53 -8.59
CA THR A 294 27.03 -8.15 -7.26
C THR A 294 27.70 -9.51 -7.28
N ALA A 295 28.43 -9.86 -6.22
CA ALA A 295 29.24 -11.07 -6.12
C ALA A 295 28.48 -12.39 -6.23
N SER A 296 27.15 -12.39 -6.16
CA SER A 296 26.31 -13.59 -6.21
C SER A 296 25.75 -13.95 -7.57
N ASP A 297 25.95 -13.09 -8.57
CA ASP A 297 25.35 -13.28 -9.90
C ASP A 297 26.15 -12.54 -10.99
N ASP A 298 26.49 -13.23 -12.06
CA ASP A 298 27.28 -12.74 -13.20
C ASP A 298 26.54 -11.72 -14.10
N VAL A 299 25.48 -11.08 -13.63
CA VAL A 299 24.70 -10.11 -14.41
C VAL A 299 25.05 -8.69 -14.00
N ALA A 300 25.64 -7.94 -14.93
CA ALA A 300 25.83 -6.51 -14.80
C ALA A 300 24.45 -5.82 -14.68
N ILE A 301 24.27 -4.99 -13.65
CA ILE A 301 22.95 -4.47 -13.32
C ILE A 301 22.75 -3.04 -13.79
N ASP A 302 23.80 -2.20 -13.87
CA ASP A 302 23.62 -0.79 -14.12
C ASP A 302 24.76 -0.05 -14.78
N VAL A 303 24.39 0.93 -15.61
CA VAL A 303 25.29 1.88 -16.24
C VAL A 303 24.88 3.30 -15.86
N ALA A 304 25.73 3.99 -15.11
CA ALA A 304 25.58 5.42 -14.85
C ALA A 304 26.39 6.21 -15.87
N THR A 305 25.84 7.29 -16.39
CA THR A 305 26.54 8.14 -17.35
C THR A 305 26.73 9.57 -16.83
N ASN A 306 27.96 10.05 -16.88
CA ASN A 306 28.32 11.44 -16.72
C ASN A 306 29.40 11.77 -17.80
N LYS A 307 29.79 13.02 -17.96
CA LYS A 307 30.79 13.41 -18.96
C LYS A 307 32.05 13.93 -18.28
N THR A 308 33.20 13.56 -18.81
CA THR A 308 34.49 14.18 -18.51
C THR A 308 35.15 14.68 -19.78
N LYS A 309 35.91 15.76 -19.67
CA LYS A 309 36.64 16.32 -20.79
C LYS A 309 38.05 15.73 -20.83
N MET A 310 38.47 15.27 -22.01
CA MET A 310 39.85 14.83 -22.29
C MET A 310 40.53 15.82 -23.21
N THR A 311 41.76 16.20 -22.88
CA THR A 311 42.63 17.11 -23.62
C THR A 311 43.97 16.44 -23.90
N ASP A 312 44.66 16.86 -24.98
CA ASP A 312 45.99 16.42 -25.29
C ASP A 312 47.07 16.98 -24.34
#